data_ed95ee792d37a8963c4a6d87852a07d1
#
_entry.id   ed95ee792d37a8963c4a6d87852a07d1
#
_cell.length_a   1.000
_cell.length_b   1.000
_cell.length_c   1.000
_cell.angle_alpha   90.00
_cell.angle_beta   90.00
_cell.angle_gamma   90.00
#
_symmetry.space_group_name_H-M   'P 1'
#
loop_
_entity.id
_entity.type
_entity.pdbx_description
1 polymer ?
#
loop_
_entity_poly.entity_id
_entity_poly.type
_entity_poly.pdbx_seq_one_letter_code
_entity_poly.pdbx_strand_id
1 'polypeptide(L)'
;KHGYGKNMNPCIDCRINIFRAAGEYMKEIGADFIITGEVLGQRPMSQRKEAMKTIDKEAGLTGLVLRPLCAKHLEPTIPEINGLVNRDELLEIRGRSRKDQIQLADIFEVTDYPCASGGCLLTDPEFANRMKDSVNHGDPGVNEVSLLKVGRHFRIDDKTKVVVSRNDEENSVVERL
;
A
#
# COMPACT_ATOMS: atom_id res chain seq x y z
N LYS A 1 6.48 -14.58 -2.31
CA LYS A 1 5.68 -15.82 -2.18
C LYS A 1 4.54 -15.83 -3.20
N HIS A 2 3.81 -14.72 -3.34
CA HIS A 2 2.64 -14.59 -4.21
C HIS A 2 2.95 -14.01 -5.60
N GLY A 3 4.24 -13.85 -5.91
CA GLY A 3 4.71 -13.32 -7.17
C GLY A 3 4.53 -11.81 -7.34
N TYR A 4 4.89 -11.35 -8.52
CA TYR A 4 4.80 -9.94 -8.88
C TYR A 4 3.56 -9.70 -9.76
N GLY A 5 2.98 -8.51 -9.60
CA GLY A 5 2.02 -7.97 -10.56
C GLY A 5 2.73 -7.30 -11.73
N LYS A 6 2.31 -6.09 -12.07
CA LYS A 6 2.98 -5.31 -13.10
C LYS A 6 4.39 -4.94 -12.63
N ASN A 7 5.41 -5.25 -13.45
CA ASN A 7 6.84 -5.05 -13.16
C ASN A 7 7.29 -5.76 -11.86
N MET A 8 7.83 -5.02 -10.89
CA MET A 8 8.33 -5.57 -9.62
C MET A 8 7.34 -5.41 -8.45
N ASN A 9 6.05 -5.21 -8.71
CA ASN A 9 5.08 -4.95 -7.65
C ASN A 9 4.65 -6.22 -6.89
N PRO A 10 5.14 -6.51 -5.66
CA PRO A 10 4.77 -7.66 -4.85
C PRO A 10 3.52 -7.36 -4.02
N CYS A 11 2.44 -6.90 -4.64
CA CYS A 11 1.32 -6.22 -4.00
C CYS A 11 0.69 -7.03 -2.83
N ILE A 12 0.56 -8.35 -2.98
CA ILE A 12 0.00 -9.23 -1.94
C ILE A 12 0.99 -9.38 -0.78
N ASP A 13 2.25 -9.72 -1.07
CA ASP A 13 3.28 -9.88 -0.03
C ASP A 13 3.56 -8.58 0.72
N CYS A 14 3.58 -7.44 0.01
CA CYS A 14 3.69 -6.11 0.60
C CYS A 14 2.53 -5.84 1.58
N ARG A 15 1.30 -6.18 1.20
CA ARG A 15 0.11 -6.01 2.05
C ARG A 15 0.17 -6.90 3.29
N ILE A 16 0.59 -8.16 3.14
CA ILE A 16 0.79 -9.08 4.26
C ILE A 16 1.77 -8.49 5.27
N ASN A 17 2.90 -7.94 4.82
CA ASN A 17 3.89 -7.34 5.71
C ASN A 17 3.35 -6.10 6.43
N ILE A 18 2.64 -5.21 5.73
CA ILE A 18 1.99 -4.04 6.33
C ILE A 18 0.98 -4.48 7.40
N PHE A 19 0.17 -5.50 7.12
CA PHE A 19 -0.85 -5.97 8.06
C PHE A 19 -0.25 -6.70 9.26
N ARG A 20 0.87 -7.42 9.08
CA ARG A 20 1.62 -7.99 10.22
C ARG A 20 2.12 -6.90 11.16
N ALA A 21 2.78 -5.87 10.62
CA ALA A 21 3.25 -4.74 11.41
C ALA A 21 2.08 -4.02 12.12
N ALA A 22 0.95 -3.80 11.42
CA ALA A 22 -0.24 -3.24 12.02
C ALA A 22 -0.84 -4.15 13.12
N GLY A 23 -0.79 -5.47 12.95
CA GLY A 23 -1.23 -6.43 13.95
C GLY A 23 -0.33 -6.47 15.19
N GLU A 24 0.97 -6.30 15.03
CA GLU A 24 1.90 -6.14 16.15
C GLU A 24 1.60 -4.86 16.93
N TYR A 25 1.46 -3.74 16.23
CA TYR A 25 1.10 -2.45 16.83
C TYR A 25 -0.28 -2.47 17.50
N MET A 26 -1.27 -3.12 16.88
CA MET A 26 -2.60 -3.33 17.48
C MET A 26 -2.51 -3.97 18.86
N LYS A 27 -1.66 -5.01 19.01
CA LYS A 27 -1.43 -5.70 20.29
C LYS A 27 -0.71 -4.80 21.29
N GLU A 28 0.30 -4.06 20.84
CA GLU A 28 1.09 -3.14 21.67
C GLU A 28 0.21 -2.07 22.34
N ILE A 29 -0.73 -1.48 21.58
CA ILE A 29 -1.62 -0.44 22.07
C ILE A 29 -2.92 -0.96 22.70
N GLY A 30 -3.14 -2.28 22.70
CA GLY A 30 -4.36 -2.90 23.25
C GLY A 30 -5.62 -2.61 22.42
N ALA A 31 -5.50 -2.42 21.10
CA ALA A 31 -6.64 -2.25 20.22
C ALA A 31 -7.27 -3.60 19.85
N ASP A 32 -8.60 -3.63 19.65
CA ASP A 32 -9.36 -4.85 19.41
C ASP A 32 -9.31 -5.31 17.94
N PHE A 33 -9.16 -4.38 17.00
CA PHE A 33 -9.17 -4.67 15.55
C PHE A 33 -8.50 -3.55 14.74
N ILE A 34 -8.31 -3.81 13.45
CA ILE A 34 -7.72 -2.88 12.48
C ILE A 34 -8.81 -2.36 11.54
N ILE A 35 -8.79 -1.05 11.27
CA ILE A 35 -9.62 -0.42 10.23
C ILE A 35 -8.75 -0.06 9.03
N THR A 36 -9.26 -0.30 7.82
CA THR A 36 -8.58 0.07 6.58
C THR A 36 -9.53 0.67 5.56
N GLY A 37 -9.05 1.68 4.82
CA GLY A 37 -9.77 2.29 3.70
C GLY A 37 -9.76 1.47 2.40
N GLU A 38 -9.48 0.17 2.45
CA GLU A 38 -9.55 -0.69 1.27
C GLU A 38 -10.97 -0.82 0.74
N VAL A 39 -11.11 -0.82 -0.58
CA VAL A 39 -12.39 -1.00 -1.28
C VAL A 39 -12.31 -2.21 -2.20
N LEU A 40 -13.32 -3.07 -2.12
CA LEU A 40 -13.41 -4.28 -2.94
C LEU A 40 -13.38 -3.94 -4.44
N GLY A 41 -12.42 -4.52 -5.16
CA GLY A 41 -12.25 -4.34 -6.61
C GLY A 41 -11.54 -3.05 -7.02
N GLN A 42 -11.14 -2.18 -6.11
CA GLN A 42 -10.48 -0.91 -6.45
C GLN A 42 -9.05 -1.12 -6.95
N ARG A 43 -8.29 -2.02 -6.33
CA ARG A 43 -6.94 -2.40 -6.78
C ARG A 43 -6.94 -3.84 -7.30
N PRO A 44 -6.48 -4.07 -8.54
CA PRO A 44 -6.70 -5.35 -9.24
C PRO A 44 -5.98 -6.54 -8.61
N MET A 45 -4.94 -6.33 -7.81
CA MET A 45 -4.21 -7.44 -7.17
C MET A 45 -4.64 -7.68 -5.73
N SER A 46 -4.51 -6.69 -4.86
CA SER A 46 -4.68 -6.88 -3.41
C SER A 46 -6.11 -6.69 -2.91
N GLN A 47 -6.99 -6.07 -3.71
CA GLN A 47 -8.36 -5.76 -3.28
C GLN A 47 -9.43 -6.58 -4.01
N ARG A 48 -9.10 -7.81 -4.39
CA ARG A 48 -10.07 -8.86 -4.75
C ARG A 48 -10.43 -9.66 -3.52
N LYS A 49 -11.63 -10.21 -3.46
CA LYS A 49 -12.17 -10.93 -2.28
C LYS A 49 -11.20 -12.03 -1.79
N GLU A 50 -10.69 -12.84 -2.70
CA GLU A 50 -9.75 -13.92 -2.41
C GLU A 50 -8.39 -13.40 -1.94
N ALA A 51 -7.90 -12.32 -2.54
CA ALA A 51 -6.63 -11.70 -2.15
C ALA A 51 -6.73 -11.10 -0.75
N MET A 52 -7.83 -10.39 -0.42
CA MET A 52 -8.08 -9.87 0.92
C MET A 52 -8.12 -10.98 1.96
N LYS A 53 -8.84 -12.09 1.69
CA LYS A 53 -8.88 -13.26 2.58
C LYS A 53 -7.49 -13.87 2.80
N THR A 54 -6.70 -14.00 1.74
CA THR A 54 -5.33 -14.53 1.82
C THR A 54 -4.43 -13.61 2.65
N ILE A 55 -4.51 -12.30 2.43
CA ILE A 55 -3.74 -11.30 3.15
C ILE A 55 -4.08 -11.34 4.65
N ASP A 56 -5.35 -11.31 5.01
CA ASP A 56 -5.80 -11.34 6.39
C ASP A 56 -5.35 -12.63 7.10
N LYS A 57 -5.48 -13.78 6.42
CA LYS A 57 -5.06 -15.10 6.94
C LYS A 57 -3.55 -15.16 7.15
N GLU A 58 -2.75 -14.75 6.15
CA GLU A 58 -1.29 -14.85 6.24
C GLU A 58 -0.67 -13.78 7.15
N ALA A 59 -1.37 -12.69 7.39
CA ALA A 59 -1.01 -11.71 8.40
C ALA A 59 -1.40 -12.14 9.84
N GLY A 60 -2.19 -13.22 9.99
CA GLY A 60 -2.70 -13.67 11.30
C GLY A 60 -3.85 -12.81 11.83
N LEU A 61 -4.57 -12.12 10.95
CA LEU A 61 -5.61 -11.14 11.28
C LEU A 61 -7.00 -11.54 10.76
N THR A 62 -7.26 -12.82 10.56
CA THR A 62 -8.56 -13.31 10.08
C THR A 62 -9.69 -12.81 10.98
N GLY A 63 -10.64 -12.09 10.40
CA GLY A 63 -11.78 -11.51 11.12
C GLY A 63 -11.48 -10.24 11.92
N LEU A 64 -10.24 -9.78 11.98
CA LEU A 64 -9.82 -8.59 12.73
C LEU A 64 -9.59 -7.36 11.85
N VAL A 65 -9.76 -7.45 10.53
CA VAL A 65 -9.58 -6.33 9.60
C VAL A 65 -10.92 -5.86 9.08
N LEU A 66 -11.40 -4.74 9.62
CA LEU A 66 -12.63 -4.10 9.19
C LEU A 66 -12.36 -3.17 7.99
N ARG A 67 -13.25 -3.24 6.99
CA ARG A 67 -13.21 -2.42 5.78
C ARG A 67 -14.52 -1.65 5.63
N PRO A 68 -14.71 -0.55 6.38
CA PRO A 68 -15.99 0.14 6.50
C PRO A 68 -16.60 0.55 5.17
N LEU A 69 -15.76 0.95 4.21
CA LEU A 69 -16.22 1.42 2.91
C LEU A 69 -16.87 0.34 2.04
N CYS A 70 -16.55 -0.95 2.27
CA CYS A 70 -17.06 -2.06 1.45
C CYS A 70 -17.53 -3.25 2.29
N ALA A 71 -17.77 -3.07 3.57
CA ALA A 71 -18.07 -4.14 4.52
C ALA A 71 -19.27 -4.99 4.09
N LYS A 72 -20.32 -4.39 3.55
CA LYS A 72 -21.55 -5.09 3.11
C LYS A 72 -21.31 -6.12 2.00
N HIS A 73 -20.18 -6.05 1.29
CA HIS A 73 -19.76 -7.05 0.29
C HIS A 73 -18.86 -8.17 0.85
N LEU A 74 -18.46 -8.06 2.11
CA LEU A 74 -17.54 -8.99 2.77
C LEU A 74 -18.25 -9.77 3.87
N GLU A 75 -17.63 -10.85 4.34
CA GLU A 75 -18.11 -11.56 5.52
C GLU A 75 -18.02 -10.66 6.77
N PRO A 76 -18.95 -10.76 7.72
CA PRO A 76 -18.85 -10.02 8.97
C PRO A 76 -17.55 -10.30 9.71
N THR A 77 -16.96 -9.26 10.24
CA THR A 77 -15.76 -9.34 11.07
C THR A 77 -16.10 -9.58 12.54
N ILE A 78 -15.10 -9.98 13.35
CA ILE A 78 -15.26 -10.20 14.78
C ILE A 78 -15.85 -8.98 15.51
N PRO A 79 -15.37 -7.74 15.29
CA PRO A 79 -15.97 -6.55 15.91
C PRO A 79 -17.44 -6.31 15.51
N GLU A 80 -17.85 -6.68 14.31
CA GLU A 80 -19.27 -6.64 13.89
C GLU A 80 -20.10 -7.71 14.61
N ILE A 81 -19.59 -8.95 14.70
CA ILE A 81 -20.28 -10.07 15.35
C ILE A 81 -20.45 -9.80 16.86
N ASN A 82 -19.44 -9.19 17.49
CA ASN A 82 -19.42 -8.87 18.92
C ASN A 82 -20.20 -7.58 19.26
N GLY A 83 -20.78 -6.89 18.27
CA GLY A 83 -21.55 -5.67 18.46
C GLY A 83 -20.71 -4.43 18.79
N LEU A 84 -19.38 -4.47 18.60
CA LEU A 84 -18.50 -3.31 18.74
C LEU A 84 -18.71 -2.31 17.59
N VAL A 85 -19.14 -2.82 16.43
CA VAL A 85 -19.40 -2.02 15.23
C VAL A 85 -20.77 -2.37 14.68
N ASN A 86 -21.60 -1.37 14.44
CA ASN A 86 -22.91 -1.55 13.81
C ASN A 86 -22.72 -1.72 12.28
N ARG A 87 -22.96 -2.93 11.78
CA ARG A 87 -22.83 -3.24 10.35
C ARG A 87 -23.75 -2.42 9.45
N ASP A 88 -24.94 -2.03 9.93
CA ASP A 88 -25.92 -1.30 9.11
C ASP A 88 -25.41 0.10 8.73
N GLU A 89 -24.54 0.67 9.53
CA GLU A 89 -23.88 1.96 9.27
C GLU A 89 -22.70 1.88 8.32
N LEU A 90 -22.23 0.65 8.01
CA LEU A 90 -21.13 0.44 7.09
C LEU A 90 -21.59 0.49 5.63
N LEU A 91 -20.62 0.70 4.72
CA LEU A 91 -20.89 1.01 3.33
C LEU A 91 -20.75 -0.21 2.40
N GLU A 92 -21.18 -0.02 1.15
CA GLU A 92 -21.15 -1.04 0.08
C GLU A 92 -20.43 -0.54 -1.19
N ILE A 93 -19.43 0.34 -1.01
CA ILE A 93 -18.64 0.87 -2.13
C ILE A 93 -17.81 -0.26 -2.75
N ARG A 94 -17.78 -0.33 -4.09
CA ARG A 94 -16.98 -1.32 -4.82
C ARG A 94 -16.48 -0.80 -6.17
N GLY A 95 -15.47 -1.46 -6.70
CA GLY A 95 -14.95 -1.18 -8.04
C GLY A 95 -13.90 -0.08 -8.07
N ARG A 96 -13.54 0.37 -9.27
CA ARG A 96 -12.40 1.28 -9.48
C ARG A 96 -12.74 2.76 -9.33
N SER A 97 -14.02 3.11 -9.39
CA SER A 97 -14.46 4.50 -9.22
C SER A 97 -14.13 5.00 -7.81
N ARG A 98 -13.79 6.26 -7.71
CA ARG A 98 -13.54 6.94 -6.43
C ARG A 98 -14.56 8.04 -6.15
N LYS A 99 -15.59 8.14 -6.98
CA LYS A 99 -16.62 9.18 -6.83
C LYS A 99 -17.25 9.16 -5.45
N ASP A 100 -17.67 7.96 -5.01
CA ASP A 100 -18.33 7.81 -3.70
C ASP A 100 -17.39 8.17 -2.54
N GLN A 101 -16.11 7.80 -2.65
CA GLN A 101 -15.10 8.16 -1.65
C GLN A 101 -14.82 9.68 -1.61
N ILE A 102 -14.79 10.34 -2.76
CA ILE A 102 -14.63 11.80 -2.85
C ILE A 102 -15.84 12.50 -2.24
N GLN A 103 -17.06 12.04 -2.57
CA GLN A 103 -18.28 12.58 -1.95
C GLN A 103 -18.29 12.41 -0.42
N LEU A 104 -17.82 11.27 0.08
CA LEU A 104 -17.65 11.06 1.52
C LEU A 104 -16.62 12.01 2.13
N ALA A 105 -15.50 12.22 1.45
CA ALA A 105 -14.49 13.19 1.90
C ALA A 105 -15.07 14.60 2.00
N ASP A 106 -15.86 15.01 1.01
CA ASP A 106 -16.55 16.30 1.03
C ASP A 106 -17.57 16.39 2.20
N ILE A 107 -18.38 15.32 2.43
CA ILE A 107 -19.35 15.27 3.53
C ILE A 107 -18.67 15.35 4.91
N PHE A 108 -17.52 14.69 5.07
CA PHE A 108 -16.75 14.67 6.31
C PHE A 108 -15.68 15.77 6.40
N GLU A 109 -15.69 16.74 5.47
CA GLU A 109 -14.76 17.86 5.41
C GLU A 109 -13.28 17.43 5.42
N VAL A 110 -12.97 16.25 4.86
CA VAL A 110 -11.61 15.73 4.70
C VAL A 110 -11.00 16.35 3.45
N THR A 111 -10.10 17.31 3.63
CA THR A 111 -9.47 18.06 2.51
C THR A 111 -8.03 17.62 2.25
N ASP A 112 -7.34 17.05 3.23
CA ASP A 112 -5.95 16.59 3.11
C ASP A 112 -5.90 15.08 2.82
N TYR A 113 -5.88 14.74 1.53
CA TYR A 113 -5.65 13.37 1.07
C TYR A 113 -4.77 13.34 -0.19
N PRO A 114 -3.91 12.31 -0.32
CA PRO A 114 -3.03 12.20 -1.48
C PRO A 114 -3.83 11.98 -2.77
N CYS A 115 -3.21 12.31 -3.90
CA CYS A 115 -3.83 12.13 -5.22
C CYS A 115 -4.50 10.76 -5.36
N ALA A 116 -5.79 10.80 -5.69
CA ALA A 116 -6.63 9.61 -5.82
C ALA A 116 -6.13 8.59 -6.86
N SER A 117 -5.36 9.03 -7.87
CA SER A 117 -4.77 8.17 -8.90
C SER A 117 -3.42 7.55 -8.51
N GLY A 118 -2.87 7.89 -7.34
CA GLY A 118 -1.58 7.41 -6.86
C GLY A 118 -1.46 5.88 -6.95
N GLY A 119 -0.45 5.41 -7.66
CA GLY A 119 -0.10 3.99 -7.83
C GLY A 119 1.14 3.62 -7.01
N CYS A 120 1.48 2.34 -7.02
CA CYS A 120 2.76 1.87 -6.48
C CYS A 120 3.89 2.16 -7.48
N LEU A 121 4.96 2.82 -7.03
CA LEU A 121 6.14 3.10 -7.88
C LEU A 121 6.73 1.85 -8.53
N LEU A 122 6.64 0.69 -7.87
CA LEU A 122 7.08 -0.59 -8.44
C LEU A 122 6.26 -1.05 -9.65
N THR A 123 5.15 -0.38 -9.99
CA THR A 123 4.41 -0.58 -11.24
C THR A 123 4.90 0.30 -12.38
N ASP A 124 5.72 1.33 -12.09
CA ASP A 124 6.39 2.14 -13.08
C ASP A 124 7.60 1.37 -13.65
N PRO A 125 7.75 1.26 -14.99
CA PRO A 125 8.82 0.46 -15.57
C PRO A 125 10.21 1.02 -15.30
N GLU A 126 10.38 2.33 -15.29
CA GLU A 126 11.70 2.94 -15.08
C GLU A 126 12.14 2.81 -13.63
N PHE A 127 11.23 3.06 -12.68
CA PHE A 127 11.52 2.84 -11.26
C PHE A 127 11.79 1.37 -10.96
N ALA A 128 10.98 0.46 -11.50
CA ALA A 128 11.17 -0.97 -11.32
C ALA A 128 12.52 -1.46 -11.89
N ASN A 129 12.94 -0.95 -13.05
CA ASN A 129 14.25 -1.27 -13.62
C ASN A 129 15.41 -0.77 -12.73
N ARG A 130 15.30 0.46 -12.19
CA ARG A 130 16.29 1.00 -11.25
C ARG A 130 16.34 0.20 -9.95
N MET A 131 15.19 -0.21 -9.43
CA MET A 131 15.10 -1.07 -8.25
C MET A 131 15.72 -2.45 -8.52
N LYS A 132 15.41 -3.06 -9.66
CA LYS A 132 15.97 -4.36 -10.06
C LYS A 132 17.50 -4.28 -10.20
N ASP A 133 18.01 -3.21 -10.79
CA ASP A 133 19.46 -2.96 -10.88
C ASP A 133 20.07 -2.89 -9.47
N SER A 134 19.49 -2.14 -8.55
CA SER A 134 19.99 -2.04 -7.17
C SER A 134 19.98 -3.39 -6.44
N VAL A 135 18.88 -4.13 -6.51
CA VAL A 135 18.77 -5.47 -5.88
C VAL A 135 19.76 -6.48 -6.48
N ASN A 136 20.03 -6.42 -7.78
CA ASN A 136 21.01 -7.30 -8.41
C ASN A 136 22.48 -7.02 -8.00
N HIS A 137 22.77 -5.82 -7.49
CA HIS A 137 24.11 -5.40 -7.08
C HIS A 137 24.27 -5.26 -5.57
N GLY A 138 23.25 -5.64 -4.79
CA GLY A 138 23.30 -5.61 -3.33
C GLY A 138 21.92 -5.59 -2.70
N ASP A 139 21.87 -5.33 -1.40
CA ASP A 139 20.62 -5.12 -0.66
C ASP A 139 20.45 -3.62 -0.41
N PRO A 140 19.59 -2.93 -1.20
CA PRO A 140 19.48 -1.48 -1.12
C PRO A 140 18.87 -1.04 0.21
N GLY A 141 19.57 -0.18 0.91
CA GLY A 141 19.07 0.48 2.12
C GLY A 141 17.98 1.53 1.80
N VAL A 142 17.36 2.06 2.84
CA VAL A 142 16.26 3.04 2.72
C VAL A 142 16.68 4.29 1.94
N ASN A 143 17.88 4.81 2.18
CA ASN A 143 18.41 5.98 1.48
C ASN A 143 18.63 5.68 -0.01
N GLU A 144 19.19 4.52 -0.33
CA GLU A 144 19.38 4.10 -1.72
C GLU A 144 18.04 3.97 -2.46
N VAL A 145 17.04 3.33 -1.84
CA VAL A 145 15.68 3.24 -2.40
C VAL A 145 15.06 4.63 -2.58
N SER A 146 15.33 5.56 -1.67
CA SER A 146 14.85 6.94 -1.78
C SER A 146 15.50 7.68 -2.95
N LEU A 147 16.79 7.47 -3.21
CA LEU A 147 17.48 7.99 -4.39
C LEU A 147 16.89 7.49 -5.71
N LEU A 148 16.33 6.27 -5.76
CA LEU A 148 15.71 5.75 -6.99
C LEU A 148 14.54 6.58 -7.51
N LYS A 149 13.95 7.45 -6.67
CA LYS A 149 12.81 8.30 -7.04
C LYS A 149 13.22 9.53 -7.83
N VAL A 150 14.48 9.95 -7.73
CA VAL A 150 14.99 11.20 -8.28
C VAL A 150 16.14 10.97 -9.25
N GLY A 151 16.41 11.92 -10.12
CA GLY A 151 17.56 11.94 -10.99
C GLY A 151 17.55 10.96 -12.16
N ARG A 152 18.67 10.95 -12.87
CA ARG A 152 19.04 9.99 -13.89
C ARG A 152 20.10 9.06 -13.32
N HIS A 153 19.95 7.77 -13.53
CA HIS A 153 20.80 6.73 -12.96
C HIS A 153 21.68 6.12 -14.04
N PHE A 154 22.96 6.03 -13.75
CA PHE A 154 23.96 5.46 -14.65
C PHE A 154 24.76 4.41 -13.87
N ARG A 155 24.72 3.15 -14.33
CA ARG A 155 25.60 2.09 -13.82
C ARG A 155 26.92 2.16 -14.59
N ILE A 156 28.02 2.41 -13.88
CA ILE A 156 29.37 2.51 -14.45
C ILE A 156 30.04 1.13 -14.42
N ASP A 157 29.94 0.46 -13.27
CA ASP A 157 30.46 -0.90 -13.04
C ASP A 157 29.64 -1.60 -11.95
N ASP A 158 30.02 -2.81 -11.55
CA ASP A 158 29.27 -3.60 -10.56
C ASP A 158 29.16 -2.92 -9.19
N LYS A 159 30.08 -2.01 -8.85
CA LYS A 159 30.15 -1.34 -7.55
C LYS A 159 29.74 0.12 -7.59
N THR A 160 29.74 0.73 -8.78
CA THR A 160 29.61 2.18 -8.94
C THR A 160 28.34 2.54 -9.69
N LYS A 161 27.50 3.32 -9.05
CA LYS A 161 26.31 3.92 -9.64
C LYS A 161 26.33 5.43 -9.45
N VAL A 162 26.13 6.17 -10.53
CA VAL A 162 26.05 7.62 -10.55
C VAL A 162 24.60 8.07 -10.67
N VAL A 163 24.20 8.99 -9.83
CA VAL A 163 22.89 9.64 -9.89
C VAL A 163 23.08 11.11 -10.18
N VAL A 164 22.44 11.59 -11.24
CA VAL A 164 22.49 12.99 -11.66
C VAL A 164 21.10 13.59 -11.54
N SER A 165 20.92 14.55 -10.66
CA SER A 165 19.67 15.29 -10.47
C SER A 165 19.30 16.08 -11.74
N ARG A 166 18.01 16.31 -11.94
CA ARG A 166 17.46 16.98 -13.12
C ARG A 166 17.19 18.47 -12.89
N ASN A 167 17.06 18.87 -11.61
CA ASN A 167 16.75 20.23 -11.19
C ASN A 167 17.16 20.46 -9.72
N ASP A 168 17.00 21.69 -9.23
CA ASP A 168 17.39 22.10 -7.88
C ASP A 168 16.58 21.41 -6.76
N GLU A 169 15.32 21.07 -7.03
CA GLU A 169 14.50 20.32 -6.08
C GLU A 169 15.08 18.92 -5.84
N GLU A 170 15.47 18.24 -6.92
CA GLU A 170 16.12 16.94 -6.83
C GLU A 170 17.51 17.01 -6.22
N ASN A 171 18.28 18.10 -6.48
CA ASN A 171 19.54 18.34 -5.80
C ASN A 171 19.36 18.38 -4.29
N SER A 172 18.38 19.13 -3.82
CA SER A 172 18.06 19.23 -2.39
C SER A 172 17.66 17.89 -1.75
N VAL A 173 17.12 16.96 -2.53
CA VAL A 173 16.83 15.59 -2.05
C VAL A 173 18.11 14.77 -1.98
N VAL A 174 18.95 14.81 -3.02
CA VAL A 174 20.21 14.06 -3.08
C VAL A 174 21.18 14.50 -1.97
N GLU A 175 21.25 15.78 -1.68
CA GLU A 175 22.12 16.33 -0.62
C GLU A 175 21.69 15.90 0.80
N ARG A 176 20.43 15.52 1.00
CA ARG A 176 19.89 15.09 2.32
C ARG A 176 19.96 13.59 2.57
N LEU A 177 20.26 12.80 1.55
CA LEU A 177 20.31 11.34 1.61
C LEU A 177 21.75 10.83 1.78
#